data_abbfdab4d3f49abfe5b9165694a3ea23
#
_entry.id   abbfdab4d3f49abfe5b9165694a3ea23
#
_cell.length_a   1.000
_cell.length_b   1.000
_cell.length_c   1.000
_cell.angle_alpha   90.00
_cell.angle_beta   90.00
_cell.angle_gamma   90.00
#
_symmetry.space_group_name_H-M   'P 1'
#
loop_
_entity.id
_entity.type
_entity.pdbx_description
1 polymer ?
#
loop_
_entity_poly.entity_id
_entity_poly.type
_entity_poly.pdbx_seq_one_letter_code
_entity_poly.pdbx_strand_id
1 'polypeptide(L)'
;MSFLDTVPAAIQRLDGRGPWARFRVTDPRQRVAVLREVVRGDVPLTLGSADGPTLPALLWSVDDAQAQLNLRLAPDVDATLLRAVLAEPVLWAAGYLHEAKLQFDLPGLALGPANPVGMLQSELPKHMVHLPRRRALRVRRADPHAPQVRFHHPWLPGDELQLRVADISMTGVALWKPAGAPLLAPGTELIGVQVTLEDETRFLADMQVLHITPAGRARGGGLRVGCDWRGMEAAAAETLQAWITRGRRRRDLVSLSFD
;
A
#
# COMPACT_ATOMS: atom_id res chain seq x y z
N MET A 1 13.84 -9.28 -3.10
CA MET A 1 13.37 -7.87 -3.18
C MET A 1 14.43 -7.00 -2.53
N SER A 2 14.85 -5.95 -3.19
CA SER A 2 15.79 -4.98 -2.62
C SER A 2 15.07 -4.08 -1.63
N PHE A 3 15.71 -3.69 -0.52
CA PHE A 3 15.20 -2.69 0.44
C PHE A 3 14.85 -1.34 -0.20
N LEU A 4 15.34 -1.09 -1.41
CA LEU A 4 15.25 0.20 -2.11
C LEU A 4 13.99 0.37 -2.98
N ASP A 5 13.19 -0.68 -3.19
CA ASP A 5 12.09 -0.65 -4.18
C ASP A 5 10.71 -0.32 -3.59
N THR A 6 10.59 -0.13 -2.28
CA THR A 6 9.33 0.18 -1.61
C THR A 6 9.38 1.52 -0.90
N VAL A 7 8.38 2.38 -1.13
CA VAL A 7 8.21 3.62 -0.35
C VAL A 7 8.07 3.24 1.12
N PRO A 8 8.92 3.76 2.02
CA PRO A 8 8.85 3.45 3.44
C PRO A 8 7.47 3.75 4.01
N ALA A 9 6.98 2.87 4.88
CA ALA A 9 5.73 3.12 5.58
C ALA A 9 5.97 4.17 6.67
N ALA A 10 5.42 5.37 6.52
CA ALA A 10 5.56 6.42 7.52
C ALA A 10 5.00 5.95 8.87
N ILE A 11 5.75 6.18 9.96
CA ILE A 11 5.28 5.95 11.33
C ILE A 11 4.34 7.10 11.70
N GLN A 12 3.19 6.77 12.30
CA GLN A 12 2.18 7.74 12.72
C GLN A 12 2.03 7.73 14.24
N ARG A 13 1.72 8.88 14.82
CA ARG A 13 1.32 8.93 16.23
C ARG A 13 -0.02 8.19 16.40
N LEU A 14 -0.01 7.15 17.21
CA LEU A 14 -1.20 6.35 17.55
C LEU A 14 -1.63 6.70 18.97
N ASP A 15 -2.23 7.87 19.16
CA ASP A 15 -2.88 8.23 20.40
C ASP A 15 -4.11 7.34 20.63
N GLY A 16 -4.36 6.98 21.88
CA GLY A 16 -5.34 5.97 22.27
C GLY A 16 -6.81 6.28 21.91
N ARG A 17 -7.11 7.48 21.39
CA ARG A 17 -8.47 8.00 21.13
C ARG A 17 -8.74 8.33 19.66
N GLY A 18 -7.81 8.08 18.76
CA GLY A 18 -7.94 8.40 17.33
C GLY A 18 -8.82 7.42 16.56
N PRO A 19 -9.08 7.71 15.27
CA PRO A 19 -9.87 6.86 14.36
C PRO A 19 -9.28 5.46 14.15
N TRP A 20 -8.07 5.24 14.63
CA TRP A 20 -7.31 3.97 14.60
C TRP A 20 -7.83 2.94 15.59
N ALA A 21 -8.58 3.35 16.64
CA ALA A 21 -9.04 2.45 17.70
C ALA A 21 -9.78 1.22 17.18
N ARG A 22 -10.59 1.37 16.13
CA ARG A 22 -11.33 0.28 15.49
C ARG A 22 -10.46 -0.70 14.69
N PHE A 23 -9.20 -0.37 14.44
CA PHE A 23 -8.26 -1.17 13.67
C PHE A 23 -7.18 -1.80 14.56
N ARG A 24 -7.35 -1.72 15.88
CA ARG A 24 -6.43 -2.36 16.82
C ARG A 24 -6.59 -3.87 16.78
N VAL A 25 -5.46 -4.56 16.76
CA VAL A 25 -5.39 -5.99 16.95
C VAL A 25 -5.22 -6.24 18.45
N THR A 26 -6.33 -6.53 19.14
CA THR A 26 -6.36 -6.68 20.59
C THR A 26 -6.01 -8.07 21.08
N ASP A 27 -6.35 -9.11 20.29
CA ASP A 27 -6.03 -10.51 20.63
C ASP A 27 -4.52 -10.78 20.44
N PRO A 28 -3.81 -11.24 21.52
CA PRO A 28 -2.40 -11.59 21.45
C PRO A 28 -2.08 -12.67 20.39
N ARG A 29 -2.93 -13.68 20.26
CA ARG A 29 -2.74 -14.76 19.26
C ARG A 29 -2.83 -14.21 17.83
N GLN A 30 -3.77 -13.32 17.59
CA GLN A 30 -3.90 -12.67 16.30
C GLN A 30 -2.68 -11.78 16.00
N ARG A 31 -2.14 -11.06 17.00
CA ARG A 31 -0.89 -10.27 16.81
C ARG A 31 0.25 -11.15 16.35
N VAL A 32 0.47 -12.28 17.03
CA VAL A 32 1.53 -13.24 16.66
C VAL A 32 1.30 -13.81 15.26
N ALA A 33 0.07 -14.16 14.89
CA ALA A 33 -0.25 -14.66 13.56
C ALA A 33 0.09 -13.62 12.47
N VAL A 34 -0.27 -12.35 12.67
CA VAL A 34 0.07 -11.24 11.76
C VAL A 34 1.59 -11.05 11.66
N LEU A 35 2.32 -11.08 12.77
CA LEU A 35 3.78 -10.96 12.75
C LEU A 35 4.46 -12.11 12.00
N ARG A 36 3.95 -13.33 12.12
CA ARG A 36 4.43 -14.47 11.33
C ARG A 36 4.16 -14.31 9.83
N GLU A 37 3.08 -13.64 9.45
CA GLU A 37 2.84 -13.29 8.04
C GLU A 37 3.84 -12.23 7.55
N VAL A 38 4.20 -11.26 8.40
CA VAL A 38 5.27 -10.29 8.10
C VAL A 38 6.60 -11.00 7.82
N VAL A 39 6.97 -11.97 8.67
CA VAL A 39 8.19 -12.79 8.47
C VAL A 39 8.11 -13.56 7.15
N ARG A 40 7.02 -14.30 6.92
CA ARG A 40 6.85 -15.13 5.71
C ARG A 40 6.84 -14.31 4.41
N GLY A 41 6.36 -13.08 4.48
CA GLY A 41 6.28 -12.18 3.33
C GLY A 41 7.53 -11.32 3.12
N ASP A 42 8.58 -11.46 3.94
CA ASP A 42 9.75 -10.57 3.94
C ASP A 42 9.37 -9.09 3.86
N VAL A 43 8.37 -8.70 4.67
CA VAL A 43 7.78 -7.35 4.60
C VAL A 43 8.79 -6.32 5.09
N PRO A 44 9.20 -5.34 4.25
CA PRO A 44 10.06 -4.26 4.68
C PRO A 44 9.38 -3.41 5.74
N LEU A 45 10.10 -3.16 6.82
CA LEU A 45 9.65 -2.33 7.94
C LEU A 45 10.48 -1.04 8.02
N THR A 46 9.84 0.02 8.46
CA THR A 46 10.47 1.25 8.94
C THR A 46 10.43 1.21 10.46
N LEU A 47 11.58 1.34 11.12
CA LEU A 47 11.70 1.43 12.58
C LEU A 47 12.01 2.86 12.99
N GLY A 48 11.46 3.31 14.11
CA GLY A 48 11.75 4.63 14.67
C GLY A 48 10.60 5.23 15.45
N SER A 49 10.63 6.54 15.64
CA SER A 49 9.52 7.31 16.23
C SER A 49 8.74 8.10 15.17
N ALA A 50 7.58 8.66 15.54
CA ALA A 50 6.72 9.36 14.59
C ALA A 50 7.33 10.66 14.03
N ASP A 51 8.16 11.34 14.83
CA ASP A 51 8.76 12.64 14.48
C ASP A 51 10.29 12.60 14.56
N GLY A 52 10.87 11.44 14.83
CA GLY A 52 12.31 11.23 14.97
C GLY A 52 12.93 10.47 13.78
N PRO A 53 14.19 10.07 13.97
CA PRO A 53 14.91 9.31 12.97
C PRO A 53 14.29 7.94 12.75
N THR A 54 14.41 7.45 11.51
CA THR A 54 13.90 6.14 11.12
C THR A 54 14.96 5.36 10.35
N LEU A 55 14.90 4.04 10.41
CA LEU A 55 15.76 3.14 9.66
C LEU A 55 15.00 1.93 9.09
N PRO A 56 15.47 1.34 7.98
CA PRO A 56 14.87 0.15 7.40
C PRO A 56 15.29 -1.11 8.14
N ALA A 57 14.34 -2.04 8.30
CA ALA A 57 14.59 -3.36 8.88
C ALA A 57 13.66 -4.42 8.30
N LEU A 58 13.94 -5.68 8.63
CA LEU A 58 13.07 -6.83 8.39
C LEU A 58 12.78 -7.53 9.71
N LEU A 59 11.56 -7.98 9.91
CA LEU A 59 11.24 -8.90 10.98
C LEU A 59 11.76 -10.29 10.57
N TRP A 60 12.77 -10.79 11.31
CA TRP A 60 13.44 -12.05 11.01
C TRP A 60 12.72 -13.26 11.61
N SER A 61 12.34 -13.14 12.88
CA SER A 61 11.63 -14.22 13.57
C SER A 61 10.75 -13.72 14.70
N VAL A 62 9.79 -14.55 15.07
CA VAL A 62 8.89 -14.37 16.22
C VAL A 62 9.06 -15.58 17.11
N ASP A 63 9.55 -15.38 18.32
CA ASP A 63 9.69 -16.42 19.35
C ASP A 63 8.56 -16.27 20.38
N ASP A 64 7.56 -17.14 20.27
CA ASP A 64 6.42 -17.13 21.20
C ASP A 64 6.79 -17.59 22.60
N ALA A 65 7.76 -18.53 22.71
CA ALA A 65 8.14 -19.12 23.99
C ALA A 65 8.86 -18.09 24.87
N GLN A 66 9.66 -17.22 24.24
CA GLN A 66 10.37 -16.15 24.92
C GLN A 66 9.67 -14.79 24.81
N ALA A 67 8.51 -14.73 24.16
CA ALA A 67 7.77 -13.50 23.87
C ALA A 67 8.64 -12.42 23.20
N GLN A 68 9.48 -12.81 22.24
CA GLN A 68 10.48 -11.95 21.59
C GLN A 68 10.28 -11.83 20.09
N LEU A 69 10.67 -10.66 19.58
CA LEU A 69 10.87 -10.38 18.16
C LEU A 69 12.36 -10.21 17.87
N ASN A 70 12.81 -10.80 16.77
CA ASN A 70 14.14 -10.55 16.23
C ASN A 70 14.01 -9.79 14.90
N LEU A 71 14.69 -8.64 14.80
CA LEU A 71 14.67 -7.80 13.61
C LEU A 71 16.10 -7.71 13.05
N ARG A 72 16.20 -7.78 11.73
CA ARG A 72 17.46 -7.65 11.01
C ARG A 72 17.52 -6.28 10.33
N LEU A 73 18.61 -5.56 10.56
CA LEU A 73 18.91 -4.30 9.88
C LEU A 73 19.46 -4.54 8.48
N ALA A 74 19.37 -3.53 7.63
CA ALA A 74 20.11 -3.50 6.37
C ALA A 74 21.62 -3.47 6.67
N PRO A 75 22.47 -4.09 5.82
CA PRO A 75 23.92 -4.20 6.07
C PRO A 75 24.65 -2.86 6.15
N ASP A 76 24.09 -1.82 5.53
CA ASP A 76 24.63 -0.48 5.35
C ASP A 76 24.02 0.57 6.30
N VAL A 77 23.35 0.13 7.37
CA VAL A 77 22.78 1.07 8.35
C VAL A 77 23.90 1.80 9.09
N ASP A 78 23.83 3.13 9.04
CA ASP A 78 24.76 4.02 9.76
C ASP A 78 24.64 3.83 11.28
N ALA A 79 25.78 3.63 11.96
CA ALA A 79 25.82 3.41 13.41
C ALA A 79 25.36 4.63 14.23
N THR A 80 25.49 5.85 13.68
CA THR A 80 25.00 7.07 14.31
C THR A 80 23.49 7.15 14.23
N LEU A 81 22.93 6.84 13.07
CA LEU A 81 21.48 6.74 12.87
C LEU A 81 20.86 5.66 13.77
N LEU A 82 21.49 4.48 13.86
CA LEU A 82 21.02 3.41 14.74
C LEU A 82 21.00 3.86 16.21
N ARG A 83 22.06 4.51 16.68
CA ARG A 83 22.09 5.05 18.05
C ARG A 83 21.01 6.11 18.27
N ALA A 84 20.79 6.99 17.31
CA ALA A 84 19.75 8.02 17.39
C ALA A 84 18.36 7.39 17.48
N VAL A 85 18.07 6.35 16.68
CA VAL A 85 16.78 5.61 16.74
C VAL A 85 16.63 4.93 18.09
N LEU A 86 17.66 4.21 18.57
CA LEU A 86 17.58 3.49 19.86
C LEU A 86 17.49 4.40 21.08
N ALA A 87 17.83 5.69 20.95
CA ALA A 87 17.67 6.67 22.00
C ALA A 87 16.25 7.21 22.15
N GLU A 88 15.36 6.94 21.19
CA GLU A 88 13.97 7.38 21.25
C GLU A 88 13.17 6.64 22.34
N PRO A 89 12.34 7.33 23.12
CA PRO A 89 11.65 6.73 24.26
C PRO A 89 10.56 5.75 23.86
N VAL A 90 9.99 5.91 22.67
CA VAL A 90 8.92 5.05 22.14
C VAL A 90 9.22 4.72 20.69
N LEU A 91 9.45 3.45 20.44
CA LEU A 91 9.78 2.93 19.11
C LEU A 91 8.63 2.14 18.50
N TRP A 92 8.48 2.32 17.21
CA TRP A 92 7.47 1.67 16.40
C TRP A 92 8.12 1.00 15.19
N ALA A 93 7.46 -0.05 14.71
CA ALA A 93 7.67 -0.60 13.38
C ALA A 93 6.45 -0.34 12.51
N ALA A 94 6.66 0.07 11.27
CA ALA A 94 5.60 0.24 10.29
C ALA A 94 5.97 -0.43 8.96
N GLY A 95 5.00 -1.11 8.33
CA GLY A 95 5.17 -1.76 7.03
C GLY A 95 3.84 -1.91 6.31
N TYR A 96 3.88 -2.49 5.12
CA TYR A 96 2.66 -2.80 4.36
C TYR A 96 2.53 -4.31 4.20
N LEU A 97 1.63 -4.91 4.97
CA LEU A 97 1.25 -6.30 4.82
C LEU A 97 0.02 -6.38 3.92
N HIS A 98 0.15 -7.04 2.75
CA HIS A 98 -0.86 -7.06 1.71
C HIS A 98 -1.31 -5.64 1.30
N GLU A 99 -2.58 -5.30 1.50
CA GLU A 99 -3.16 -3.99 1.17
C GLU A 99 -3.41 -3.12 2.40
N ALA A 100 -2.82 -3.44 3.55
CA ALA A 100 -2.98 -2.72 4.78
C ALA A 100 -1.65 -2.24 5.35
N LYS A 101 -1.66 -1.07 5.98
CA LYS A 101 -0.54 -0.61 6.78
C LYS A 101 -0.60 -1.29 8.13
N LEU A 102 0.45 -2.01 8.47
CA LEU A 102 0.69 -2.54 9.79
C LEU A 102 1.59 -1.57 10.55
N GLN A 103 1.24 -1.26 11.79
CA GLN A 103 2.13 -0.52 12.70
C GLN A 103 2.00 -1.10 14.11
N PHE A 104 3.14 -1.33 14.77
CA PHE A 104 3.19 -1.91 16.12
C PHE A 104 4.34 -1.34 16.92
N ASP A 105 4.20 -1.29 18.24
CA ASP A 105 5.25 -0.87 19.17
C ASP A 105 6.35 -1.91 19.30
N LEU A 106 7.55 -1.45 19.69
CA LEU A 106 8.74 -2.27 19.90
C LEU A 106 9.25 -2.08 21.33
N PRO A 107 8.58 -2.69 22.33
CA PRO A 107 8.98 -2.53 23.72
C PRO A 107 10.38 -3.13 23.95
N GLY A 108 11.23 -2.40 24.67
CA GLY A 108 12.56 -2.88 25.03
C GLY A 108 13.49 -3.16 23.85
N LEU A 109 13.29 -2.46 22.70
CA LEU A 109 14.15 -2.66 21.53
C LEU A 109 15.60 -2.37 21.86
N ALA A 110 16.46 -3.36 21.65
CA ALA A 110 17.90 -3.27 21.92
C ALA A 110 18.71 -4.14 20.94
N LEU A 111 20.02 -3.92 20.90
CA LEU A 111 20.95 -4.81 20.19
C LEU A 111 20.96 -6.18 20.87
N GLY A 112 20.81 -7.25 20.09
CA GLY A 112 20.84 -8.62 20.59
C GLY A 112 22.24 -8.99 21.13
N PRO A 113 22.34 -9.82 22.20
CA PRO A 113 23.57 -10.10 22.94
C PRO A 113 24.64 -10.88 22.17
N ALA A 114 24.30 -11.51 21.04
CA ALA A 114 25.19 -12.43 20.33
C ALA A 114 25.56 -11.96 18.92
N ASN A 115 25.56 -10.62 18.61
CA ASN A 115 25.47 -10.30 17.21
C ASN A 115 26.47 -9.30 16.63
N PRO A 116 27.40 -9.77 15.78
CA PRO A 116 28.23 -8.91 14.93
C PRO A 116 27.48 -8.34 13.71
N VAL A 117 26.21 -8.67 13.46
CA VAL A 117 25.55 -8.43 12.16
C VAL A 117 24.25 -7.63 12.26
N GLY A 118 24.09 -6.78 13.29
CA GLY A 118 22.97 -5.83 13.31
C GLY A 118 21.58 -6.46 13.54
N MET A 119 21.47 -7.41 14.44
CA MET A 119 20.17 -7.92 14.91
C MET A 119 19.67 -7.10 16.09
N LEU A 120 18.44 -6.69 16.05
CA LEU A 120 17.74 -6.09 17.15
C LEU A 120 16.75 -7.07 17.77
N GLN A 121 16.55 -6.96 19.06
CA GLN A 121 15.55 -7.74 19.81
C GLN A 121 14.56 -6.79 20.48
N SER A 122 13.29 -7.19 20.51
CA SER A 122 12.21 -6.48 21.19
C SER A 122 11.29 -7.50 21.85
N GLU A 123 10.59 -7.13 22.90
CA GLU A 123 9.44 -7.89 23.39
C GLU A 123 8.31 -7.93 22.33
N LEU A 124 7.35 -8.85 22.49
CA LEU A 124 6.16 -8.85 21.66
C LEU A 124 5.37 -7.53 21.83
N PRO A 125 4.81 -6.98 20.75
CA PRO A 125 4.10 -5.70 20.78
C PRO A 125 2.86 -5.77 21.66
N LYS A 126 2.67 -4.72 22.45
CA LYS A 126 1.46 -4.51 23.26
C LYS A 126 0.37 -3.80 22.45
N HIS A 127 0.81 -2.96 21.52
CA HIS A 127 -0.06 -2.18 20.64
C HIS A 127 0.22 -2.51 19.18
N MET A 128 -0.80 -2.88 18.45
CA MET A 128 -0.75 -3.15 17.02
C MET A 128 -2.01 -2.61 16.35
N VAL A 129 -1.84 -1.94 15.21
CA VAL A 129 -2.93 -1.55 14.34
C VAL A 129 -2.72 -2.11 12.94
N HIS A 130 -3.80 -2.55 12.32
CA HIS A 130 -3.82 -3.05 10.96
C HIS A 130 -4.76 -2.19 10.14
N LEU A 131 -4.24 -1.07 9.62
CA LEU A 131 -4.99 -0.01 8.96
C LEU A 131 -5.18 -0.36 7.49
N PRO A 132 -6.39 -0.53 7.00
CA PRO A 132 -6.62 -0.64 5.57
C PRO A 132 -6.00 0.57 4.86
N ARG A 133 -5.05 0.34 3.96
CA ARG A 133 -4.40 1.41 3.19
C ARG A 133 -5.41 2.17 2.34
N ARG A 134 -6.52 1.51 2.04
CA ARG A 134 -7.54 2.00 1.11
C ARG A 134 -8.89 2.08 1.79
N ARG A 135 -9.53 3.23 1.68
CA ARG A 135 -10.91 3.43 2.14
C ARG A 135 -11.94 2.72 1.26
N ALA A 136 -11.56 2.46 0.00
CA ALA A 136 -12.43 1.83 -0.99
C ALA A 136 -11.79 0.57 -1.58
N LEU A 137 -12.61 -0.43 -1.82
CA LEU A 137 -12.23 -1.67 -2.49
C LEU A 137 -11.77 -1.35 -3.92
N ARG A 138 -10.63 -1.92 -4.33
CA ARG A 138 -10.14 -1.84 -5.71
C ARG A 138 -10.35 -3.16 -6.43
N VAL A 139 -10.92 -3.08 -7.60
CA VAL A 139 -11.10 -4.22 -8.49
C VAL A 139 -10.00 -4.19 -9.55
N ARG A 140 -9.31 -5.33 -9.72
CA ARG A 140 -8.36 -5.56 -10.81
C ARG A 140 -8.97 -6.61 -11.72
N ARG A 141 -8.98 -6.35 -13.02
CA ARG A 141 -9.27 -7.38 -14.03
C ARG A 141 -8.04 -7.64 -14.87
N ALA A 142 -7.73 -8.90 -15.07
CA ALA A 142 -6.63 -9.36 -15.94
C ALA A 142 -7.11 -9.69 -17.37
N ASP A 143 -8.36 -9.41 -17.68
CA ASP A 143 -9.05 -9.72 -18.91
C ASP A 143 -8.56 -8.81 -20.06
N PRO A 144 -8.46 -9.31 -21.31
CA PRO A 144 -8.22 -8.47 -22.50
C PRO A 144 -9.28 -7.37 -22.69
N HIS A 145 -10.49 -7.55 -22.15
CA HIS A 145 -11.55 -6.54 -22.06
C HIS A 145 -11.47 -5.70 -20.75
N ALA A 146 -10.27 -5.52 -20.21
CA ALA A 146 -10.07 -4.70 -19.01
C ALA A 146 -10.69 -3.30 -19.19
N PRO A 147 -11.21 -2.70 -18.10
CA PRO A 147 -11.70 -1.34 -18.16
C PRO A 147 -10.69 -0.40 -18.79
N GLN A 148 -11.18 0.57 -19.54
CA GLN A 148 -10.36 1.56 -20.25
C GLN A 148 -10.87 2.96 -19.96
N VAL A 149 -9.97 3.94 -20.07
CA VAL A 149 -10.33 5.36 -20.06
C VAL A 149 -9.90 5.99 -21.36
N ARG A 150 -10.69 6.96 -21.82
CA ARG A 150 -10.40 7.76 -23.01
C ARG A 150 -10.60 9.23 -22.68
N PHE A 151 -9.62 10.07 -23.06
CA PHE A 151 -9.65 11.51 -22.81
C PHE A 151 -8.71 12.25 -23.75
N HIS A 152 -8.96 13.54 -23.99
CA HIS A 152 -8.03 14.42 -24.69
C HIS A 152 -6.90 14.86 -23.76
N HIS A 153 -5.67 14.83 -24.27
CA HIS A 153 -4.52 15.27 -23.49
C HIS A 153 -4.59 16.76 -23.18
N PRO A 154 -4.48 17.21 -21.91
CA PRO A 154 -4.75 18.61 -21.54
C PRO A 154 -3.85 19.64 -22.23
N TRP A 155 -2.63 19.26 -22.59
CA TRP A 155 -1.64 20.15 -23.21
C TRP A 155 -1.34 19.85 -24.67
N LEU A 156 -1.96 18.83 -25.24
CA LEU A 156 -1.80 18.44 -26.65
C LEU A 156 -3.19 18.33 -27.29
N PRO A 157 -3.80 19.47 -27.66
CA PRO A 157 -5.11 19.48 -28.30
C PRO A 157 -5.06 18.69 -29.61
N GLY A 158 -5.89 17.69 -29.73
CA GLY A 158 -5.91 16.76 -30.86
C GLY A 158 -5.40 15.36 -30.53
N ASP A 159 -4.62 15.17 -29.47
CA ASP A 159 -4.19 13.85 -29.03
C ASP A 159 -5.23 13.24 -28.07
N GLU A 160 -5.94 12.26 -28.57
CA GLU A 160 -6.82 11.43 -27.73
C GLU A 160 -6.01 10.25 -27.16
N LEU A 161 -6.03 10.12 -25.84
CA LEU A 161 -5.39 9.01 -25.15
C LEU A 161 -6.40 7.96 -24.73
N GLN A 162 -6.07 6.70 -25.04
CA GLN A 162 -6.79 5.54 -24.55
C GLN A 162 -5.85 4.72 -23.67
N LEU A 163 -6.16 4.63 -22.37
CA LEU A 163 -5.33 3.91 -21.39
C LEU A 163 -6.11 2.80 -20.73
N ARG A 164 -5.44 1.68 -20.49
CA ARG A 164 -5.99 0.56 -19.73
C ARG A 164 -6.04 0.87 -18.25
N VAL A 165 -7.09 0.43 -17.58
CA VAL A 165 -7.23 0.51 -16.12
C VAL A 165 -6.47 -0.64 -15.49
N ALA A 166 -5.55 -0.30 -14.57
CA ALA A 166 -4.82 -1.26 -13.74
C ALA A 166 -5.65 -1.75 -12.55
N ASP A 167 -6.31 -0.81 -11.88
CA ASP A 167 -7.33 -1.04 -10.85
C ASP A 167 -8.24 0.18 -10.71
N ILE A 168 -9.46 -0.05 -10.22
CA ILE A 168 -10.48 0.99 -10.06
C ILE A 168 -11.23 0.80 -8.74
N SER A 169 -11.64 1.91 -8.13
CA SER A 169 -12.40 1.96 -6.88
C SER A 169 -13.36 3.15 -6.87
N MET A 170 -14.20 3.26 -5.86
CA MET A 170 -15.09 4.42 -5.67
C MET A 170 -14.36 5.74 -5.43
N THR A 171 -13.07 5.73 -5.08
CA THR A 171 -12.30 6.95 -4.80
C THR A 171 -11.34 7.33 -5.92
N GLY A 172 -11.04 6.44 -6.87
CA GLY A 172 -10.10 6.72 -7.95
C GLY A 172 -9.74 5.50 -8.78
N VAL A 173 -8.85 5.71 -9.73
CA VAL A 173 -8.42 4.73 -10.71
C VAL A 173 -6.90 4.76 -10.88
N ALA A 174 -6.31 3.61 -11.16
CA ALA A 174 -4.93 3.53 -11.62
C ALA A 174 -4.89 3.10 -13.07
N LEU A 175 -4.11 3.79 -13.89
CA LEU A 175 -4.00 3.60 -15.32
C LEU A 175 -2.62 3.07 -15.70
N TRP A 176 -2.57 2.26 -16.75
CA TRP A 176 -1.34 1.85 -17.41
C TRP A 176 -1.03 2.82 -18.54
N LYS A 177 0.07 3.57 -18.41
CA LYS A 177 0.59 4.47 -19.43
C LYS A 177 1.80 3.83 -20.10
N PRO A 178 1.76 3.52 -21.41
CA PRO A 178 2.93 3.08 -22.16
C PRO A 178 4.06 4.11 -22.11
N ALA A 179 5.31 3.66 -22.27
CA ALA A 179 6.49 4.54 -22.23
C ALA A 179 6.43 5.65 -23.30
N GLY A 180 5.93 5.34 -24.50
CA GLY A 180 5.81 6.29 -25.62
C GLY A 180 4.59 7.23 -25.58
N ALA A 181 3.66 7.06 -24.63
CA ALA A 181 2.50 7.95 -24.53
C ALA A 181 2.90 9.30 -23.92
N PRO A 182 2.21 10.40 -24.26
CA PRO A 182 2.46 11.72 -23.71
C PRO A 182 2.54 11.77 -22.18
N LEU A 183 3.34 12.68 -21.65
CA LEU A 183 3.59 12.80 -20.22
C LEU A 183 2.36 13.35 -19.49
N LEU A 184 1.93 12.66 -18.45
CA LEU A 184 0.97 13.17 -17.47
C LEU A 184 1.74 13.49 -16.19
N ALA A 185 1.59 14.68 -15.63
CA ALA A 185 2.24 15.09 -14.39
C ALA A 185 1.29 14.97 -13.19
N PRO A 186 1.79 14.71 -11.96
CA PRO A 186 0.99 14.87 -10.76
C PRO A 186 0.37 16.28 -10.68
N GLY A 187 -0.90 16.36 -10.26
CA GLY A 187 -1.69 17.59 -10.25
C GLY A 187 -2.46 17.85 -11.54
N THR A 188 -2.16 17.17 -12.65
CA THR A 188 -2.90 17.32 -13.92
C THR A 188 -4.37 16.94 -13.73
N GLU A 189 -5.27 17.84 -14.14
CA GLU A 189 -6.70 17.57 -14.21
C GLU A 189 -7.07 17.02 -15.59
N LEU A 190 -7.87 15.97 -15.60
CA LEU A 190 -8.41 15.31 -16.79
C LEU A 190 -9.93 15.45 -16.73
N ILE A 191 -10.47 16.26 -17.62
CA ILE A 191 -11.88 16.63 -17.65
C ILE A 191 -12.62 15.81 -18.69
N GLY A 192 -13.85 15.39 -18.38
CA GLY A 192 -14.73 14.68 -19.30
C GLY A 192 -14.16 13.32 -19.73
N VAL A 193 -13.46 12.62 -18.84
CA VAL A 193 -12.87 11.32 -19.14
C VAL A 193 -13.96 10.29 -19.33
N GLN A 194 -14.00 9.66 -20.50
CA GLN A 194 -14.87 8.52 -20.75
C GLN A 194 -14.29 7.26 -20.14
N VAL A 195 -15.00 6.68 -19.17
CA VAL A 195 -14.66 5.42 -18.53
C VAL A 195 -15.52 4.32 -19.12
N THR A 196 -14.90 3.30 -19.68
CA THR A 196 -15.56 2.09 -20.18
C THR A 196 -15.21 0.93 -19.24
N LEU A 197 -16.19 0.37 -18.53
CA LEU A 197 -16.00 -0.75 -17.60
C LEU A 197 -16.13 -2.11 -18.27
N GLU A 198 -17.10 -2.21 -19.16
CA GLU A 198 -17.45 -3.38 -19.99
C GLU A 198 -18.03 -2.83 -21.30
N ASP A 199 -18.26 -3.66 -22.30
CA ASP A 199 -18.61 -3.24 -23.66
C ASP A 199 -19.75 -2.20 -23.73
N GLU A 200 -20.75 -2.31 -22.87
CA GLU A 200 -21.91 -1.40 -22.83
C GLU A 200 -21.96 -0.48 -21.61
N THR A 201 -21.07 -0.70 -20.64
CA THR A 201 -21.09 0.08 -19.38
C THR A 201 -20.09 1.21 -19.44
N ARG A 202 -20.58 2.42 -19.71
CA ARG A 202 -19.75 3.64 -19.85
C ARG A 202 -20.31 4.78 -19.02
N PHE A 203 -19.40 5.67 -18.55
CA PHE A 203 -19.78 6.93 -17.91
C PHE A 203 -18.68 7.97 -18.10
N LEU A 204 -19.01 9.23 -17.83
CA LEU A 204 -18.06 10.35 -17.80
C LEU A 204 -17.69 10.67 -16.35
N ALA A 205 -16.42 11.04 -16.13
CA ALA A 205 -15.95 11.52 -14.85
C ALA A 205 -14.75 12.43 -15.04
N ASP A 206 -14.59 13.38 -14.11
CA ASP A 206 -13.36 14.16 -14.00
C ASP A 206 -12.41 13.49 -13.01
N MET A 207 -11.11 13.59 -13.29
CA MET A 207 -10.10 13.01 -12.39
C MET A 207 -8.87 13.90 -12.32
N GLN A 208 -8.10 13.72 -11.24
CA GLN A 208 -6.80 14.38 -11.07
C GLN A 208 -5.71 13.34 -10.90
N VAL A 209 -4.60 13.51 -11.61
CA VAL A 209 -3.39 12.70 -11.43
C VAL A 209 -2.77 13.00 -10.06
N LEU A 210 -2.63 11.99 -9.21
CA LEU A 210 -2.03 12.14 -7.88
C LEU A 210 -0.57 11.74 -7.84
N HIS A 211 -0.23 10.60 -8.47
CA HIS A 211 1.12 10.08 -8.45
C HIS A 211 1.41 9.22 -9.68
N ILE A 212 2.69 9.10 -10.01
CA ILE A 212 3.18 8.27 -11.11
C ILE A 212 4.29 7.38 -10.56
N THR A 213 4.21 6.09 -10.85
CA THR A 213 5.22 5.12 -10.44
C THR A 213 5.65 4.26 -11.62
N PRO A 214 6.92 3.80 -11.70
CA PRO A 214 7.33 2.86 -12.72
C PRO A 214 6.49 1.58 -12.65
N ALA A 215 6.06 1.10 -13.81
CA ALA A 215 5.48 -0.23 -13.95
C ALA A 215 6.63 -1.24 -14.02
N GLY A 216 6.64 -2.26 -13.15
CA GLY A 216 7.71 -3.27 -13.12
C GLY A 216 7.94 -3.92 -14.48
N ARG A 217 9.18 -4.33 -14.76
CA ARG A 217 9.63 -4.94 -16.05
C ARG A 217 8.77 -6.12 -16.51
N ALA A 218 8.18 -6.88 -15.59
CA ALA A 218 7.30 -8.01 -15.91
C ALA A 218 6.02 -7.63 -16.70
N ARG A 219 5.73 -6.33 -16.88
CA ARG A 219 4.56 -5.81 -17.60
C ARG A 219 4.91 -4.92 -18.79
N GLY A 220 6.06 -5.14 -19.41
CA GLY A 220 6.44 -4.44 -20.65
C GLY A 220 6.97 -3.02 -20.47
N GLY A 221 7.30 -2.61 -19.25
CA GLY A 221 7.73 -1.24 -18.95
C GLY A 221 6.56 -0.24 -19.00
N GLY A 222 6.86 1.03 -18.85
CA GLY A 222 5.85 2.09 -18.79
C GLY A 222 5.59 2.60 -17.37
N LEU A 223 4.52 3.34 -17.18
CA LEU A 223 4.20 4.00 -15.93
C LEU A 223 2.80 3.60 -15.43
N ARG A 224 2.65 3.55 -14.12
CA ARG A 224 1.35 3.46 -13.47
C ARG A 224 0.98 4.85 -12.95
N VAL A 225 -0.15 5.37 -13.45
CA VAL A 225 -0.68 6.70 -13.12
C VAL A 225 -1.86 6.51 -12.17
N GLY A 226 -1.72 6.96 -10.92
CA GLY A 226 -2.80 6.95 -9.93
C GLY A 226 -3.59 8.24 -9.99
N CYS A 227 -4.92 8.15 -10.19
CA CYS A 227 -5.84 9.28 -10.28
C CYS A 227 -6.94 9.18 -9.23
N ASP A 228 -7.40 10.33 -8.76
CA ASP A 228 -8.55 10.49 -7.88
C ASP A 228 -9.73 11.06 -8.66
N TRP A 229 -10.96 10.63 -8.35
CA TRP A 229 -12.15 11.23 -8.95
C TRP A 229 -12.36 12.65 -8.41
N ARG A 230 -12.59 13.62 -9.28
CA ARG A 230 -12.88 15.02 -8.92
C ARG A 230 -14.31 15.41 -9.17
N GLY A 231 -14.92 14.86 -10.18
CA GLY A 231 -16.33 15.04 -10.51
C GLY A 231 -16.90 13.74 -11.08
N MET A 232 -18.03 13.31 -10.55
CA MET A 232 -18.77 12.15 -11.04
C MET A 232 -20.25 12.37 -10.74
N GLU A 233 -21.09 12.21 -11.75
CA GLU A 233 -22.54 12.26 -11.56
C GLU A 233 -23.04 11.07 -10.72
N ALA A 234 -24.16 11.24 -10.03
CA ALA A 234 -24.73 10.22 -9.16
C ALA A 234 -24.98 8.89 -9.92
N ALA A 235 -25.53 8.95 -11.13
CA ALA A 235 -25.76 7.78 -11.95
C ALA A 235 -24.47 7.04 -12.35
N ALA A 236 -23.38 7.77 -12.60
CA ALA A 236 -22.07 7.21 -12.87
C ALA A 236 -21.49 6.54 -11.63
N ALA A 237 -21.64 7.15 -10.44
CA ALA A 237 -21.22 6.59 -9.17
C ALA A 237 -21.98 5.29 -8.84
N GLU A 238 -23.29 5.24 -9.05
CA GLU A 238 -24.10 4.03 -8.88
C GLU A 238 -23.67 2.92 -9.84
N THR A 239 -23.43 3.25 -11.11
CA THR A 239 -22.92 2.33 -12.14
C THR A 239 -21.60 1.72 -11.73
N LEU A 240 -20.64 2.55 -11.28
CA LEU A 240 -19.33 2.10 -10.79
C LEU A 240 -19.47 1.23 -9.55
N GLN A 241 -20.29 1.63 -8.58
CA GLN A 241 -20.52 0.87 -7.35
C GLN A 241 -21.13 -0.52 -7.64
N ALA A 242 -22.12 -0.60 -8.53
CA ALA A 242 -22.72 -1.85 -8.94
C ALA A 242 -21.70 -2.79 -9.61
N TRP A 243 -20.84 -2.23 -10.47
CA TRP A 243 -19.79 -3.00 -11.15
C TRP A 243 -18.73 -3.54 -10.16
N ILE A 244 -18.26 -2.71 -9.22
CA ILE A 244 -17.32 -3.10 -8.16
C ILE A 244 -17.91 -4.23 -7.31
N THR A 245 -19.18 -4.10 -6.93
CA THR A 245 -19.90 -5.09 -6.10
C THR A 245 -20.02 -6.44 -6.82
N ARG A 246 -20.35 -6.44 -8.12
CA ARG A 246 -20.38 -7.65 -8.95
C ARG A 246 -19.00 -8.32 -9.06
N GLY A 247 -17.95 -7.52 -9.23
CA GLY A 247 -16.58 -8.00 -9.32
C GLY A 247 -16.10 -8.68 -8.02
N ARG A 248 -16.56 -8.22 -6.85
CA ARG A 248 -16.31 -8.84 -5.55
C ARG A 248 -16.97 -10.22 -5.45
N ARG A 249 -18.26 -10.31 -5.73
CA ARG A 249 -19.00 -11.59 -5.65
C ARG A 249 -18.37 -12.68 -6.52
N ARG A 250 -17.87 -12.34 -7.71
CA ARG A 250 -17.18 -13.31 -8.58
C ARG A 250 -15.86 -13.81 -7.98
N ARG A 251 -15.10 -12.97 -7.25
CA ARG A 251 -13.89 -13.39 -6.56
C ARG A 251 -14.17 -14.31 -5.39
N ASP A 252 -15.16 -13.97 -4.58
CA ASP A 252 -15.56 -14.77 -3.42
C ASP A 252 -16.04 -16.17 -3.85
N LEU A 253 -16.74 -16.29 -4.97
CA LEU A 253 -17.17 -17.57 -5.55
C LEU A 253 -15.99 -18.41 -6.08
N VAL A 254 -14.97 -17.77 -6.67
CA VAL A 254 -13.79 -18.51 -7.18
C VAL A 254 -12.90 -18.98 -6.03
N SER A 255 -12.78 -18.24 -4.93
CA SER A 255 -12.03 -18.67 -3.76
C SER A 255 -12.66 -19.86 -3.01
N LEU A 256 -13.98 -19.99 -3.06
CA LEU A 256 -14.72 -21.10 -2.44
C LEU A 256 -14.68 -22.41 -3.26
N SER A 257 -14.21 -22.37 -4.51
CA SER A 257 -14.14 -23.55 -5.39
C SER A 257 -12.77 -24.22 -5.40
N PHE A 258 -11.84 -23.80 -4.56
CA PHE A 258 -10.48 -24.34 -4.44
C PHE A 258 -10.14 -24.89 -3.03
N ASP A 259 -11.15 -25.11 -2.18
CA ASP A 259 -11.03 -25.84 -0.92
C ASP A 259 -11.54 -27.27 -1.05
#